data_a256fd0d499c0ad0f788b717e3a2954b
#
_entry.id   a256fd0d499c0ad0f788b717e3a2954b
#
_cell.length_a   1.000
_cell.length_b   1.000
_cell.length_c   1.000
_cell.angle_alpha   90.00
_cell.angle_beta   90.00
_cell.angle_gamma   90.00
#
_symmetry.space_group_name_H-M   'P 1'
#
loop_
_entity.id
_entity.type
_entity.pdbx_description
1 polymer ?
#
loop_
_entity_poly.entity_id
_entity_poly.type
_entity_poly.pdbx_seq_one_letter_code
_entity_poly.pdbx_strand_id
1 'polypeptide(L)'
;MALRIFCLIACLILPTAVVPQTRRPRAKPVAKKVVYACPMHPNVTSTKPGRCPKCGMELRPVKPEPSPSPTPSATPPDNNEITPETKLFSSAKIPNVHIYDQNGNQLNFYNDLVKGKTVAINFIFTTCTASCPPLTATFRKVQQNAAERGLPLQLISISVDPTVDTPERLHAFAEKFNAGPGWTFVTGDKAEIDSLLAGLGAAVSNKNDHTPMIMIGNDSADYWTRAYGLSSPTQLVELIAGAAARQ
;
A
#
# COMPACT_ATOMS: atom_id res chain seq x y z
N MET A 1 0.48 78.95 34.56
CA MET A 1 -0.09 78.18 35.68
C MET A 1 0.27 76.71 35.45
N ALA A 2 1.23 76.24 36.22
CA ALA A 2 1.80 74.87 36.09
C ALA A 2 1.05 73.96 37.07
N LEU A 3 0.57 72.78 36.54
CA LEU A 3 0.04 71.75 37.39
C LEU A 3 0.90 70.51 37.19
N ARG A 4 1.72 70.18 38.18
CA ARG A 4 2.56 69.02 38.33
C ARG A 4 1.69 67.85 38.80
N ILE A 5 1.61 66.78 38.00
CA ILE A 5 1.02 65.49 38.42
C ILE A 5 2.17 64.57 38.77
N PHE A 6 2.23 64.20 40.06
CA PHE A 6 3.15 63.23 40.65
C PHE A 6 2.61 61.81 40.36
N CYS A 7 3.37 61.01 39.63
CA CYS A 7 3.04 59.63 39.39
C CYS A 7 3.80 58.76 40.40
N LEU A 8 3.07 58.21 41.38
CA LEU A 8 3.57 57.26 42.38
C LEU A 8 3.68 55.87 41.70
N ILE A 9 4.91 55.38 41.56
CA ILE A 9 5.19 53.98 41.12
C ILE A 9 5.11 53.12 42.36
N ALA A 10 4.05 52.33 42.51
CA ALA A 10 3.92 51.26 43.50
C ALA A 10 4.61 49.99 42.99
N CYS A 11 5.77 49.63 43.59
CA CYS A 11 6.50 48.40 43.34
C CYS A 11 5.75 47.23 44.01
N LEU A 12 5.03 46.42 43.25
CA LEU A 12 4.44 45.18 43.70
C LEU A 12 5.52 44.07 43.72
N ILE A 13 5.99 43.72 44.90
CA ILE A 13 6.88 42.60 45.15
C ILE A 13 6.02 41.33 45.18
N LEU A 14 6.07 40.51 44.15
CA LEU A 14 5.47 39.19 44.12
C LEU A 14 6.43 38.17 44.81
N PRO A 15 5.97 37.31 45.71
CA PRO A 15 6.80 36.26 46.29
C PRO A 15 7.02 35.13 45.26
N THR A 16 8.29 34.82 44.99
CA THR A 16 8.69 33.67 44.19
C THR A 16 8.45 32.41 44.99
N ALA A 17 7.46 31.61 44.57
CA ALA A 17 7.24 30.26 45.12
C ALA A 17 8.36 29.32 44.62
N VAL A 18 9.19 28.87 45.54
CA VAL A 18 10.19 27.82 45.33
C VAL A 18 9.45 26.48 45.20
N VAL A 19 9.38 25.93 44.00
CA VAL A 19 8.84 24.59 43.75
C VAL A 19 9.94 23.56 44.08
N PRO A 20 9.71 22.58 44.98
CA PRO A 20 10.70 21.54 45.28
C PRO A 20 10.84 20.61 44.08
N GLN A 21 12.04 20.53 43.50
CA GLN A 21 12.40 19.53 42.48
C GLN A 21 12.43 18.15 43.09
N THR A 22 11.41 17.34 42.80
CA THR A 22 11.41 15.90 43.09
C THR A 22 12.45 15.22 42.22
N ARG A 23 13.53 14.67 42.84
CA ARG A 23 14.53 13.85 42.17
C ARG A 23 13.87 12.63 41.58
N ARG A 24 13.90 12.52 40.22
CA ARG A 24 13.51 11.29 39.50
C ARG A 24 14.41 10.13 39.94
N PRO A 25 13.85 8.97 40.27
CA PRO A 25 14.64 7.79 40.59
C PRO A 25 15.45 7.37 39.36
N ARG A 26 16.76 7.17 39.59
CA ARG A 26 17.72 6.69 38.60
C ARG A 26 17.30 5.29 38.12
N ALA A 27 16.91 5.13 36.86
CA ALA A 27 16.56 3.84 36.25
C ALA A 27 17.76 2.87 36.40
N LYS A 28 17.49 1.66 36.91
CA LYS A 28 18.46 0.57 36.97
C LYS A 28 18.85 0.16 35.54
N PRO A 29 20.12 -0.16 35.26
CA PRO A 29 20.54 -0.62 33.94
C PRO A 29 19.80 -1.92 33.57
N VAL A 30 19.04 -1.89 32.46
CA VAL A 30 18.40 -3.08 31.90
C VAL A 30 19.48 -3.96 31.29
N ALA A 31 19.66 -5.16 31.82
CA ALA A 31 20.59 -6.13 31.29
C ALA A 31 20.21 -6.48 29.85
N LYS A 32 21.12 -6.26 28.89
CA LYS A 32 20.92 -6.57 27.46
C LYS A 32 20.73 -8.06 27.30
N LYS A 33 19.52 -8.48 26.94
CA LYS A 33 19.17 -9.88 26.68
C LYS A 33 19.81 -10.29 25.36
N VAL A 34 20.77 -11.20 25.39
CA VAL A 34 21.40 -11.77 24.19
C VAL A 34 20.40 -12.71 23.53
N VAL A 35 20.14 -12.53 22.22
CA VAL A 35 19.29 -13.41 21.41
C VAL A 35 20.19 -14.25 20.51
N TYR A 36 19.91 -15.54 20.42
CA TYR A 36 20.60 -16.49 19.56
C TYR A 36 19.68 -16.86 18.38
N ALA A 37 20.21 -16.92 17.15
CA ALA A 37 19.44 -17.30 15.95
C ALA A 37 20.19 -18.37 15.14
N CYS A 38 19.45 -19.15 14.36
CA CYS A 38 20.01 -20.11 13.43
C CYS A 38 20.39 -19.41 12.13
N PRO A 39 21.65 -19.58 11.62
CA PRO A 39 22.07 -18.96 10.37
C PRO A 39 21.24 -19.39 9.13
N MET A 40 20.72 -20.63 9.14
CA MET A 40 19.91 -21.18 8.05
C MET A 40 18.41 -21.00 8.24
N HIS A 41 17.97 -20.72 9.47
CA HIS A 41 16.56 -20.53 9.82
C HIS A 41 16.39 -19.28 10.69
N PRO A 42 16.38 -18.06 10.10
CA PRO A 42 16.35 -16.80 10.84
C PRO A 42 15.17 -16.68 11.81
N ASN A 43 14.07 -17.38 11.51
CA ASN A 43 12.86 -17.40 12.33
C ASN A 43 12.98 -18.31 13.59
N VAL A 44 14.09 -19.08 13.73
CA VAL A 44 14.36 -19.88 14.92
C VAL A 44 15.29 -19.10 15.83
N THR A 45 14.70 -18.48 16.86
CA THR A 45 15.42 -17.68 17.86
C THR A 45 15.28 -18.26 19.26
N SER A 46 16.29 -18.06 20.11
CA SER A 46 16.31 -18.50 21.51
C SER A 46 17.00 -17.45 22.38
N THR A 47 16.63 -17.39 23.65
CA THR A 47 17.31 -16.57 24.66
C THR A 47 18.45 -17.31 25.34
N LYS A 48 18.68 -18.57 24.95
CA LYS A 48 19.77 -19.44 25.48
C LYS A 48 20.56 -20.05 24.32
N PRO A 49 21.85 -20.30 24.48
CA PRO A 49 22.62 -21.07 23.50
C PRO A 49 22.03 -22.47 23.34
N GLY A 50 22.05 -23.03 22.11
CA GLY A 50 21.49 -24.34 21.86
C GLY A 50 21.56 -24.70 20.37
N ARG A 51 20.87 -25.77 19.96
CA ARG A 51 20.81 -26.23 18.57
C ARG A 51 19.46 -25.95 17.93
N CYS A 52 19.46 -25.63 16.65
CA CYS A 52 18.26 -25.40 15.87
C CYS A 52 17.45 -26.71 15.73
N PRO A 53 16.17 -26.75 16.13
CA PRO A 53 15.34 -27.94 16.05
C PRO A 53 15.03 -28.37 14.61
N LYS A 54 15.23 -27.47 13.63
CA LYS A 54 14.97 -27.75 12.20
C LYS A 54 16.16 -28.33 11.46
N CYS A 55 17.40 -27.99 11.83
CA CYS A 55 18.60 -28.44 11.11
C CYS A 55 19.75 -28.89 12.00
N GLY A 56 19.62 -28.89 13.31
CA GLY A 56 20.66 -29.34 14.26
C GLY A 56 21.86 -28.42 14.41
N MET A 57 22.00 -27.33 13.66
CA MET A 57 23.12 -26.39 13.75
C MET A 57 23.05 -25.56 15.03
N GLU A 58 24.22 -25.16 15.54
CA GLU A 58 24.31 -24.30 16.72
C GLU A 58 23.74 -22.91 16.44
N LEU A 59 22.94 -22.41 17.38
CA LEU A 59 22.42 -21.07 17.37
C LEU A 59 23.54 -20.08 17.71
N ARG A 60 23.73 -19.05 16.89
CA ARG A 60 24.75 -18.01 17.08
C ARG A 60 24.15 -16.77 17.75
N PRO A 61 24.92 -16.11 18.65
CA PRO A 61 24.44 -14.86 19.24
C PRO A 61 24.31 -13.80 18.14
N VAL A 62 23.11 -13.23 18.02
CA VAL A 62 22.85 -12.09 17.16
C VAL A 62 23.17 -10.83 17.95
N LYS A 63 24.18 -10.08 17.51
CA LYS A 63 24.43 -8.75 18.04
C LYS A 63 23.22 -7.90 17.68
N PRO A 64 22.53 -7.26 18.63
CA PRO A 64 21.48 -6.35 18.25
C PRO A 64 22.14 -5.22 17.45
N GLU A 65 21.84 -5.13 16.16
CA GLU A 65 22.09 -3.90 15.41
C GLU A 65 21.37 -2.77 16.15
N PRO A 66 21.99 -1.60 16.26
CA PRO A 66 21.33 -0.47 16.87
C PRO A 66 20.09 -0.16 16.00
N SER A 67 18.94 -0.55 16.52
CA SER A 67 17.68 -0.07 16.00
C SER A 67 17.77 1.45 15.95
N PRO A 68 17.45 2.12 14.83
CA PRO A 68 17.41 3.57 14.81
C PRO A 68 16.54 4.02 15.99
N SER A 69 17.07 4.95 16.80
CA SER A 69 16.36 5.55 17.93
C SER A 69 14.96 5.94 17.51
N PRO A 70 13.93 5.61 18.31
CA PRO A 70 12.60 6.12 18.03
C PRO A 70 12.64 7.64 18.14
N THR A 71 12.49 8.31 17.02
CA THR A 71 12.05 9.69 16.98
C THR A 71 10.73 9.77 17.73
N PRO A 72 10.50 10.78 18.58
CA PRO A 72 9.34 10.79 19.46
C PRO A 72 8.06 10.82 18.64
N SER A 73 7.23 9.84 18.89
CA SER A 73 5.78 9.81 18.64
C SER A 73 5.35 10.07 17.19
N ALA A 74 5.64 9.10 16.32
CA ALA A 74 4.67 8.81 15.27
C ALA A 74 3.73 7.74 15.87
N THR A 75 2.49 8.07 16.07
CA THR A 75 1.36 7.14 16.21
C THR A 75 1.54 6.06 15.14
N PRO A 76 1.37 4.75 15.42
CA PRO A 76 1.39 3.74 14.38
C PRO A 76 0.46 4.23 13.27
N PRO A 77 0.86 4.20 11.98
CA PRO A 77 -0.06 4.59 10.92
C PRO A 77 -1.28 3.69 11.09
N ASP A 78 -2.42 4.33 11.30
CA ASP A 78 -3.71 3.66 11.22
C ASP A 78 -3.73 3.06 9.80
N ASN A 79 -3.76 1.73 9.68
CA ASN A 79 -3.70 1.00 8.41
C ASN A 79 -4.88 1.34 7.49
N ASN A 80 -5.60 2.40 7.80
CA ASN A 80 -6.78 2.91 7.11
C ASN A 80 -6.59 4.33 6.54
N GLU A 81 -5.42 4.95 6.70
CA GLU A 81 -5.19 6.27 6.13
C GLU A 81 -4.63 6.09 4.71
N ILE A 82 -5.56 6.06 3.75
CA ILE A 82 -5.26 6.26 2.33
C ILE A 82 -4.79 7.70 2.18
N THR A 83 -3.48 7.92 2.32
CA THR A 83 -2.90 9.20 1.91
C THR A 83 -2.96 9.25 0.38
N PRO A 84 -3.70 10.20 -0.21
CA PRO A 84 -3.66 10.40 -1.65
C PRO A 84 -2.27 10.93 -2.00
N GLU A 85 -1.38 10.09 -2.50
CA GLU A 85 -0.16 10.55 -3.18
C GLU A 85 -0.55 11.21 -4.52
N THR A 86 -1.09 12.41 -4.39
CA THR A 86 -1.76 13.16 -5.45
C THR A 86 -0.77 13.92 -6.31
N LYS A 87 0.26 13.34 -6.91
CA LYS A 87 0.97 14.02 -8.02
C LYS A 87 2.14 13.27 -8.67
N LEU A 88 2.40 12.03 -8.34
CA LEU A 88 3.59 11.31 -8.85
C LEU A 88 3.31 10.46 -10.09
N PHE A 89 2.05 10.32 -10.50
CA PHE A 89 1.68 9.51 -11.65
C PHE A 89 0.81 10.31 -12.62
N SER A 90 1.03 10.16 -13.91
CA SER A 90 0.25 10.76 -15.01
C SER A 90 -0.06 9.69 -16.03
N SER A 91 -1.20 9.82 -16.72
CA SER A 91 -1.62 8.97 -17.83
C SER A 91 -0.54 8.84 -18.92
N ALA A 92 0.25 9.89 -19.12
CA ALA A 92 1.37 9.89 -20.08
C ALA A 92 2.45 8.83 -19.79
N LYS A 93 2.50 8.27 -18.59
CA LYS A 93 3.42 7.19 -18.20
C LYS A 93 2.88 5.80 -18.49
N ILE A 94 1.61 5.67 -18.86
CA ILE A 94 0.98 4.38 -19.12
C ILE A 94 1.36 3.92 -20.53
N PRO A 95 2.12 2.83 -20.68
CA PRO A 95 2.47 2.30 -21.98
C PRO A 95 1.23 1.79 -22.73
N ASN A 96 1.17 2.07 -24.03
CA ASN A 96 0.14 1.51 -24.88
C ASN A 96 0.63 0.22 -25.53
N VAL A 97 0.77 -0.81 -24.73
CA VAL A 97 1.28 -2.13 -25.16
C VAL A 97 0.15 -3.01 -25.68
N HIS A 98 0.51 -4.02 -26.49
CA HIS A 98 -0.41 -5.07 -26.89
C HIS A 98 -0.62 -6.07 -25.78
N ILE A 99 -1.88 -6.38 -25.49
CA ILE A 99 -2.27 -7.33 -24.46
C ILE A 99 -3.37 -8.25 -25.00
N TYR A 100 -3.63 -9.33 -24.28
CA TYR A 100 -4.79 -10.19 -24.50
C TYR A 100 -5.71 -10.11 -23.30
N ASP A 101 -7.02 -10.02 -23.54
CA ASP A 101 -8.01 -10.13 -22.47
C ASP A 101 -8.26 -11.61 -22.11
N GLN A 102 -9.11 -11.86 -21.13
CA GLN A 102 -9.50 -13.21 -20.70
C GLN A 102 -10.26 -14.01 -21.76
N ASN A 103 -10.70 -13.40 -22.85
CA ASN A 103 -11.39 -14.06 -23.97
C ASN A 103 -10.45 -14.29 -25.15
N GLY A 104 -9.17 -13.94 -25.03
CA GLY A 104 -8.18 -14.03 -26.09
C GLY A 104 -8.24 -12.90 -27.13
N ASN A 105 -9.00 -11.85 -26.90
CA ASN A 105 -9.03 -10.70 -27.77
C ASN A 105 -7.76 -9.86 -27.59
N GLN A 106 -7.12 -9.48 -28.69
CA GLN A 106 -5.98 -8.58 -28.67
C GLN A 106 -6.47 -7.13 -28.53
N LEU A 107 -5.88 -6.40 -27.57
CA LEU A 107 -6.20 -5.01 -27.25
C LEU A 107 -4.91 -4.19 -27.09
N ASN A 108 -5.06 -2.86 -27.20
CA ASN A 108 -4.04 -1.89 -26.83
C ASN A 108 -4.37 -1.36 -25.45
N PHE A 109 -3.53 -1.62 -24.47
CA PHE A 109 -3.85 -1.38 -23.05
C PHE A 109 -4.38 0.03 -22.77
N TYR A 110 -3.60 1.05 -23.13
CA TYR A 110 -4.01 2.43 -22.87
C TYR A 110 -5.22 2.84 -23.71
N ASN A 111 -5.16 2.64 -25.03
CA ASN A 111 -6.20 3.14 -25.94
C ASN A 111 -7.56 2.51 -25.69
N ASP A 112 -7.59 1.19 -25.41
CA ASP A 112 -8.85 0.45 -25.35
C ASP A 112 -9.40 0.34 -23.94
N LEU A 113 -8.55 0.33 -22.91
CA LEU A 113 -8.98 0.10 -21.54
C LEU A 113 -8.92 1.33 -20.64
N VAL A 114 -8.06 2.31 -20.90
CA VAL A 114 -7.80 3.44 -19.99
C VAL A 114 -8.25 4.77 -20.54
N LYS A 115 -7.96 5.04 -21.80
CA LYS A 115 -8.16 6.36 -22.43
C LYS A 115 -9.59 6.89 -22.24
N GLY A 116 -9.70 8.06 -21.64
CA GLY A 116 -10.97 8.76 -21.40
C GLY A 116 -11.86 8.11 -20.33
N LYS A 117 -11.37 7.14 -19.56
CA LYS A 117 -12.17 6.39 -18.59
C LYS A 117 -11.75 6.63 -17.15
N THR A 118 -12.67 6.38 -16.23
CA THR A 118 -12.37 6.13 -14.83
C THR A 118 -12.06 4.65 -14.66
N VAL A 119 -10.87 4.34 -14.14
CA VAL A 119 -10.38 2.96 -14.02
C VAL A 119 -9.96 2.64 -12.60
N ALA A 120 -10.09 1.36 -12.22
CA ALA A 120 -9.41 0.80 -11.07
C ALA A 120 -8.63 -0.44 -11.51
N ILE A 121 -7.32 -0.43 -11.26
CA ILE A 121 -6.37 -1.45 -11.72
C ILE A 121 -5.81 -2.17 -10.52
N ASN A 122 -5.84 -3.51 -10.51
CA ASN A 122 -5.09 -4.33 -9.57
C ASN A 122 -4.17 -5.31 -10.30
N PHE A 123 -3.28 -5.91 -9.55
CA PHE A 123 -2.24 -6.80 -10.05
C PHE A 123 -2.44 -8.17 -9.40
N ILE A 124 -2.46 -9.22 -10.22
CA ILE A 124 -2.78 -10.59 -9.80
C ILE A 124 -1.87 -11.60 -10.46
N PHE A 125 -1.89 -12.83 -9.98
CA PHE A 125 -1.50 -14.02 -10.75
C PHE A 125 -2.36 -15.22 -10.32
N THR A 126 -2.74 -16.07 -11.28
CA THR A 126 -3.76 -17.12 -11.05
C THR A 126 -3.34 -18.18 -10.05
N THR A 127 -2.02 -18.39 -9.87
CA THR A 127 -1.45 -19.35 -8.92
C THR A 127 -1.25 -18.79 -7.50
N CYS A 128 -1.64 -17.52 -7.26
CA CYS A 128 -1.57 -16.92 -5.94
C CYS A 128 -2.61 -17.52 -5.00
N THR A 129 -2.18 -17.97 -3.81
CA THR A 129 -3.06 -18.53 -2.79
C THR A 129 -3.24 -17.63 -1.56
N ALA A 130 -2.53 -16.51 -1.51
CA ALA A 130 -2.50 -15.62 -0.34
C ALA A 130 -3.32 -14.34 -0.55
N SER A 131 -2.75 -13.32 -1.15
CA SER A 131 -3.36 -11.97 -1.25
C SER A 131 -4.31 -11.78 -2.43
N CYS A 132 -4.10 -12.47 -3.55
CA CYS A 132 -4.92 -12.26 -4.75
C CYS A 132 -6.39 -12.69 -4.56
N PRO A 133 -6.72 -13.85 -3.93
CA PRO A 133 -8.12 -14.20 -3.74
C PRO A 133 -8.94 -13.17 -2.93
N PRO A 134 -8.50 -12.71 -1.75
CA PRO A 134 -9.26 -11.69 -1.00
C PRO A 134 -9.30 -10.34 -1.74
N LEU A 135 -8.23 -9.95 -2.45
CA LEU A 135 -8.22 -8.72 -3.24
C LEU A 135 -9.22 -8.79 -4.40
N THR A 136 -9.26 -9.92 -5.12
CA THR A 136 -10.21 -10.15 -6.22
C THR A 136 -11.66 -10.19 -5.72
N ALA A 137 -11.91 -10.82 -4.57
CA ALA A 137 -13.23 -10.79 -3.92
C ALA A 137 -13.64 -9.35 -3.53
N THR A 138 -12.69 -8.53 -3.11
CA THR A 138 -12.93 -7.10 -2.85
C THR A 138 -13.30 -6.36 -4.15
N PHE A 139 -12.57 -6.62 -5.25
CA PHE A 139 -12.90 -6.03 -6.57
C PHE A 139 -14.28 -6.43 -7.05
N ARG A 140 -14.72 -7.66 -6.80
CA ARG A 140 -16.10 -8.08 -7.11
C ARG A 140 -17.14 -7.22 -6.38
N LYS A 141 -16.91 -6.94 -5.09
CA LYS A 141 -17.79 -6.05 -4.32
C LYS A 141 -17.73 -4.60 -4.81
N VAL A 142 -16.53 -4.14 -5.20
CA VAL A 142 -16.37 -2.80 -5.82
C VAL A 142 -17.17 -2.72 -7.10
N GLN A 143 -17.12 -3.74 -7.97
CA GLN A 143 -17.89 -3.80 -9.19
C GLN A 143 -19.40 -3.66 -8.92
N GLN A 144 -19.92 -4.43 -7.95
CA GLN A 144 -21.33 -4.39 -7.57
C GLN A 144 -21.74 -3.00 -7.04
N ASN A 145 -21.01 -2.50 -6.06
CA ASN A 145 -21.33 -1.22 -5.42
C ASN A 145 -21.20 -0.03 -6.40
N ALA A 146 -20.24 -0.06 -7.32
CA ALA A 146 -20.10 0.95 -8.35
C ALA A 146 -21.29 0.91 -9.35
N ALA A 147 -21.71 -0.27 -9.75
CA ALA A 147 -22.87 -0.45 -10.63
C ALA A 147 -24.17 0.05 -9.96
N GLU A 148 -24.39 -0.27 -8.69
CA GLU A 148 -25.53 0.21 -7.90
C GLU A 148 -25.59 1.75 -7.81
N ARG A 149 -24.42 2.40 -7.82
CA ARG A 149 -24.30 3.85 -7.82
C ARG A 149 -24.28 4.50 -9.21
N GLY A 150 -24.32 3.71 -10.28
CA GLY A 150 -24.24 4.19 -11.64
C GLY A 150 -22.88 4.85 -11.98
N LEU A 151 -21.79 4.47 -11.28
CA LEU A 151 -20.47 5.01 -11.55
C LEU A 151 -19.88 4.43 -12.83
N PRO A 152 -19.39 5.27 -13.76
CA PRO A 152 -18.72 4.80 -14.98
C PRO A 152 -17.32 4.27 -14.59
N LEU A 153 -17.21 2.96 -14.40
CA LEU A 153 -15.98 2.32 -13.94
C LEU A 153 -15.56 1.17 -14.85
N GLN A 154 -14.30 1.21 -15.31
CA GLN A 154 -13.61 0.08 -15.90
C GLN A 154 -12.69 -0.54 -14.86
N LEU A 155 -12.93 -1.81 -14.50
CA LEU A 155 -12.03 -2.61 -13.67
C LEU A 155 -11.03 -3.35 -14.56
N ILE A 156 -9.76 -3.36 -14.14
CA ILE A 156 -8.69 -4.03 -14.87
C ILE A 156 -7.85 -4.83 -13.88
N SER A 157 -7.68 -6.14 -14.14
CA SER A 157 -6.76 -7.01 -13.40
C SER A 157 -5.61 -7.42 -14.31
N ILE A 158 -4.38 -6.99 -13.98
CA ILE A 158 -3.20 -7.25 -14.78
C ILE A 158 -2.45 -8.44 -14.18
N SER A 159 -2.16 -9.47 -15.02
CA SER A 159 -1.29 -10.56 -14.59
C SER A 159 0.15 -10.08 -14.42
N VAL A 160 0.79 -10.44 -13.30
CA VAL A 160 2.24 -10.25 -13.07
C VAL A 160 3.04 -11.50 -13.43
N ASP A 161 2.39 -12.54 -13.94
CA ASP A 161 3.01 -13.81 -14.34
C ASP A 161 2.52 -14.27 -15.73
N PRO A 162 2.74 -13.47 -16.78
CA PRO A 162 2.17 -13.71 -18.10
C PRO A 162 2.67 -15.01 -18.74
N THR A 163 3.79 -15.58 -18.27
CA THR A 163 4.28 -16.87 -18.76
C THR A 163 3.44 -18.05 -18.30
N VAL A 164 2.66 -17.88 -17.23
CA VAL A 164 1.77 -18.90 -16.66
C VAL A 164 0.32 -18.54 -16.92
N ASP A 165 -0.05 -17.27 -16.82
CA ASP A 165 -1.42 -16.81 -16.91
C ASP A 165 -1.84 -16.56 -18.36
N THR A 166 -2.30 -17.63 -19.03
CA THR A 166 -2.88 -17.52 -20.37
C THR A 166 -4.28 -16.91 -20.32
N PRO A 167 -4.84 -16.44 -21.45
CA PRO A 167 -6.23 -15.97 -21.51
C PRO A 167 -7.24 -16.96 -20.90
N GLU A 168 -7.11 -18.25 -21.19
CA GLU A 168 -8.00 -19.30 -20.69
C GLU A 168 -7.89 -19.43 -19.15
N ARG A 169 -6.69 -19.31 -18.58
CA ARG A 169 -6.50 -19.33 -17.12
C ARG A 169 -7.09 -18.09 -16.47
N LEU A 170 -6.94 -16.93 -17.10
CA LEU A 170 -7.57 -15.69 -16.63
C LEU A 170 -9.09 -15.76 -16.75
N HIS A 171 -9.62 -16.40 -17.79
CA HIS A 171 -11.06 -16.65 -17.95
C HIS A 171 -11.61 -17.49 -16.79
N ALA A 172 -11.00 -18.65 -16.54
CA ALA A 172 -11.39 -19.51 -15.42
C ALA A 172 -11.25 -18.81 -14.06
N PHE A 173 -10.25 -17.95 -13.91
CA PHE A 173 -10.07 -17.14 -12.71
C PHE A 173 -11.19 -16.08 -12.59
N ALA A 174 -11.53 -15.38 -13.65
CA ALA A 174 -12.62 -14.41 -13.69
C ALA A 174 -13.97 -15.05 -13.35
N GLU A 175 -14.26 -16.22 -13.91
CA GLU A 175 -15.48 -17.00 -13.61
C GLU A 175 -15.56 -17.38 -12.14
N LYS A 176 -14.47 -17.87 -11.54
CA LYS A 176 -14.38 -18.22 -10.13
C LYS A 176 -14.81 -17.08 -9.20
N PHE A 177 -14.57 -15.85 -9.59
CA PHE A 177 -14.93 -14.66 -8.82
C PHE A 177 -16.21 -13.98 -9.32
N ASN A 178 -16.93 -14.60 -10.28
CA ASN A 178 -18.12 -14.04 -10.90
C ASN A 178 -17.90 -12.62 -11.46
N ALA A 179 -16.76 -12.40 -12.11
CA ALA A 179 -16.45 -11.12 -12.74
C ALA A 179 -17.50 -10.81 -13.83
N GLY A 180 -18.15 -9.66 -13.71
CA GLY A 180 -19.18 -9.21 -14.65
C GLY A 180 -18.64 -8.28 -15.74
N PRO A 181 -19.51 -7.77 -16.64
CA PRO A 181 -19.16 -6.78 -17.63
C PRO A 181 -18.47 -5.55 -17.01
N GLY A 182 -17.53 -4.92 -17.75
CA GLY A 182 -16.76 -3.79 -17.24
C GLY A 182 -15.56 -4.20 -16.35
N TRP A 183 -15.26 -5.50 -16.26
CA TRP A 183 -14.05 -6.00 -15.59
C TRP A 183 -13.24 -6.86 -16.56
N THR A 184 -12.06 -6.37 -16.93
CA THR A 184 -11.15 -7.02 -17.88
C THR A 184 -9.93 -7.56 -17.15
N PHE A 185 -9.59 -8.82 -17.42
CA PHE A 185 -8.35 -9.44 -16.96
C PHE A 185 -7.39 -9.50 -18.14
N VAL A 186 -6.14 -9.09 -17.93
CA VAL A 186 -5.19 -8.95 -19.04
C VAL A 186 -3.91 -9.71 -18.79
N THR A 187 -3.39 -10.28 -19.87
CA THR A 187 -2.08 -10.91 -19.99
C THR A 187 -1.46 -10.52 -21.34
N GLY A 188 -0.31 -11.03 -21.69
CA GLY A 188 0.34 -10.75 -22.97
C GLY A 188 1.76 -11.31 -23.03
N ASP A 189 2.51 -10.88 -24.02
CA ASP A 189 3.93 -11.18 -24.11
C ASP A 189 4.65 -10.61 -22.89
N LYS A 190 5.60 -11.40 -22.37
CA LYS A 190 6.31 -11.02 -21.14
C LYS A 190 6.95 -9.64 -21.22
N ALA A 191 7.58 -9.30 -22.34
CA ALA A 191 8.22 -7.99 -22.50
C ALA A 191 7.20 -6.83 -22.49
N GLU A 192 6.03 -7.02 -23.09
CA GLU A 192 4.94 -6.04 -23.10
C GLU A 192 4.36 -5.86 -21.69
N ILE A 193 4.10 -6.95 -20.97
CA ILE A 193 3.60 -6.90 -19.60
C ILE A 193 4.65 -6.31 -18.65
N ASP A 194 5.94 -6.68 -18.77
CA ASP A 194 7.01 -6.10 -17.95
C ASP A 194 7.10 -4.57 -18.19
N SER A 195 6.99 -4.11 -19.44
CA SER A 195 6.95 -2.70 -19.79
C SER A 195 5.73 -1.99 -19.18
N LEU A 196 4.57 -2.62 -19.24
CA LEU A 196 3.33 -2.11 -18.64
C LEU A 196 3.47 -1.96 -17.12
N LEU A 197 3.93 -3.02 -16.44
CA LEU A 197 4.14 -3.02 -14.99
C LEU A 197 5.15 -1.95 -14.57
N ALA A 198 6.24 -1.78 -15.34
CA ALA A 198 7.23 -0.72 -15.09
C ALA A 198 6.61 0.68 -15.23
N GLY A 199 5.86 0.92 -16.30
CA GLY A 199 5.15 2.18 -16.53
C GLY A 199 4.14 2.51 -15.44
N LEU A 200 3.45 1.49 -14.91
CA LEU A 200 2.50 1.63 -13.80
C LEU A 200 3.18 1.68 -12.41
N GLY A 201 4.52 1.50 -12.34
CA GLY A 201 5.24 1.44 -11.08
C GLY A 201 4.86 0.24 -10.22
N ALA A 202 4.50 -0.88 -10.87
CA ALA A 202 4.11 -2.15 -10.25
C ALA A 202 5.09 -3.29 -10.55
N ALA A 203 6.23 -3.00 -11.19
CA ALA A 203 7.24 -4.01 -11.51
C ALA A 203 7.87 -4.57 -10.24
N VAL A 204 8.00 -5.90 -10.19
CA VAL A 204 8.68 -6.63 -9.11
C VAL A 204 9.60 -7.68 -9.71
N SER A 205 10.74 -7.93 -9.07
CA SER A 205 11.68 -8.97 -9.51
C SER A 205 11.16 -10.38 -9.28
N ASN A 206 10.30 -10.56 -8.28
CA ASN A 206 9.66 -11.83 -7.96
C ASN A 206 8.18 -11.58 -7.70
N LYS A 207 7.31 -12.33 -8.39
CA LYS A 207 5.84 -12.19 -8.24
C LYS A 207 5.33 -12.37 -6.81
N ASN A 208 6.06 -13.13 -5.96
CA ASN A 208 5.68 -13.33 -4.56
C ASN A 208 5.97 -12.11 -3.66
N ASP A 209 6.82 -11.19 -4.11
CA ASP A 209 7.15 -9.94 -3.40
C ASP A 209 6.20 -8.80 -3.80
N HIS A 210 5.20 -9.10 -4.63
CA HIS A 210 4.21 -8.15 -5.08
C HIS A 210 3.36 -7.64 -3.89
N THR A 211 3.50 -6.37 -3.58
CA THR A 211 2.66 -5.70 -2.57
C THR A 211 1.26 -5.50 -3.14
N PRO A 212 0.18 -5.91 -2.44
CA PRO A 212 -1.17 -5.61 -2.87
C PRO A 212 -1.35 -4.10 -3.07
N MET A 213 -1.56 -3.69 -4.30
CA MET A 213 -1.73 -2.30 -4.70
C MET A 213 -2.92 -2.19 -5.67
N ILE A 214 -3.69 -1.13 -5.51
CA ILE A 214 -4.76 -0.76 -6.41
C ILE A 214 -4.49 0.65 -6.91
N MET A 215 -4.46 0.83 -8.23
CA MET A 215 -4.41 2.14 -8.84
C MET A 215 -5.81 2.57 -9.23
N ILE A 216 -6.18 3.78 -8.91
CA ILE A 216 -7.47 4.38 -9.27
C ILE A 216 -7.17 5.66 -10.03
N GLY A 217 -7.77 5.83 -11.20
CA GLY A 217 -7.56 7.02 -12.01
C GLY A 217 -8.77 7.44 -12.82
N ASN A 218 -8.78 8.73 -13.18
CA ASN A 218 -9.61 9.30 -14.22
C ASN A 218 -8.67 9.87 -15.27
N ASP A 219 -8.61 9.20 -16.42
CA ASP A 219 -7.69 9.58 -17.50
C ASP A 219 -8.02 10.96 -18.07
N SER A 220 -9.28 11.30 -18.22
CA SER A 220 -9.71 12.61 -18.74
C SER A 220 -9.25 13.78 -17.87
N ALA A 221 -9.11 13.57 -16.57
CA ALA A 221 -8.66 14.58 -15.62
C ALA A 221 -7.16 14.46 -15.28
N ASP A 222 -6.45 13.52 -15.90
CA ASP A 222 -5.07 13.11 -15.52
C ASP A 222 -4.89 12.94 -13.99
N TYR A 223 -5.94 12.41 -13.34
CA TYR A 223 -5.94 12.18 -11.90
C TYR A 223 -5.68 10.72 -11.58
N TRP A 224 -4.70 10.46 -10.71
CA TRP A 224 -4.33 9.12 -10.30
C TRP A 224 -4.02 9.07 -8.81
N THR A 225 -4.44 7.99 -8.17
CA THR A 225 -4.13 7.68 -6.76
C THR A 225 -3.87 6.18 -6.59
N ARG A 226 -3.26 5.82 -5.47
CA ARG A 226 -2.96 4.43 -5.12
C ARG A 226 -3.51 4.10 -3.75
N ALA A 227 -4.04 2.88 -3.61
CA ALA A 227 -4.40 2.29 -2.34
C ALA A 227 -3.55 1.04 -2.15
N TYR A 228 -3.05 0.84 -0.95
CA TYR A 228 -2.19 -0.30 -0.62
C TYR A 228 -2.87 -1.23 0.38
N GLY A 229 -2.49 -2.51 0.34
CA GLY A 229 -3.05 -3.52 1.23
C GLY A 229 -4.47 -3.96 0.84
N LEU A 230 -5.21 -4.45 1.84
CA LEU A 230 -6.59 -4.93 1.67
C LEU A 230 -7.59 -3.83 2.07
N SER A 231 -7.68 -2.80 1.25
CA SER A 231 -8.67 -1.72 1.46
C SER A 231 -10.10 -2.25 1.40
N SER A 232 -11.01 -1.66 2.18
CA SER A 232 -12.42 -2.07 2.14
C SER A 232 -13.10 -1.69 0.82
N PRO A 233 -14.09 -2.48 0.34
CA PRO A 233 -14.83 -2.15 -0.87
C PRO A 233 -15.44 -0.74 -0.83
N THR A 234 -15.97 -0.33 0.32
CA THR A 234 -16.59 0.99 0.49
C THR A 234 -15.58 2.11 0.29
N GLN A 235 -14.39 2.01 0.91
CA GLN A 235 -13.32 3.00 0.73
C GLN A 235 -12.87 3.10 -0.73
N LEU A 236 -12.72 1.97 -1.42
CA LEU A 236 -12.35 1.96 -2.83
C LEU A 236 -13.42 2.64 -3.70
N VAL A 237 -14.70 2.37 -3.45
CA VAL A 237 -15.79 3.00 -4.19
C VAL A 237 -15.84 4.51 -3.94
N GLU A 238 -15.56 4.99 -2.74
CA GLU A 238 -15.47 6.43 -2.47
C GLU A 238 -14.29 7.09 -3.21
N LEU A 239 -13.13 6.43 -3.26
CA LEU A 239 -11.99 6.91 -4.06
C LEU A 239 -12.31 6.97 -5.56
N ILE A 240 -12.98 5.93 -6.07
CA ILE A 240 -13.43 5.84 -7.46
C ILE A 240 -14.44 6.96 -7.76
N ALA A 241 -15.43 7.17 -6.89
CA ALA A 241 -16.41 8.24 -7.03
C ALA A 241 -15.74 9.62 -7.03
N GLY A 242 -14.77 9.83 -6.13
CA GLY A 242 -13.96 11.05 -6.08
C GLY A 242 -13.09 11.24 -7.32
N ALA A 243 -12.59 10.18 -7.94
CA ALA A 243 -11.86 10.25 -9.21
C ALA A 243 -12.81 10.55 -10.38
N ALA A 244 -13.96 9.89 -10.46
CA ALA A 244 -14.95 10.07 -11.51
C ALA A 244 -15.56 11.48 -11.54
N ALA A 245 -15.66 12.14 -10.38
CA ALA A 245 -16.18 13.50 -10.26
C ALA A 245 -15.20 14.61 -10.71
N ARG A 246 -13.96 14.27 -11.04
CA ARG A 246 -12.95 15.23 -11.52
C ARG A 246 -13.13 15.49 -13.02
N GLN A 247 -12.99 16.76 -13.40
CA GLN A 247 -13.07 17.25 -14.77
C GLN A 247 -11.74 17.85 -15.19
#